data_4ac926b94cd7427e03901f6a33d87b2b
#
_entry.id   4ac926b94cd7427e03901f6a33d87b2b
#
_cell.length_a   1.000
_cell.length_b   1.000
_cell.length_c   1.000
_cell.angle_alpha   90.00
_cell.angle_beta   90.00
_cell.angle_gamma   90.00
#
_symmetry.space_group_name_H-M   'P 1'
#
loop_
_entity.id
_entity.type
_entity.pdbx_description
1 polymer ?
#
loop_
_entity_poly.entity_id
_entity_poly.type
_entity_poly.pdbx_seq_one_letter_code
_entity_poly.pdbx_strand_id
1 'polypeptide(L)'
;SQAKKSAESQVSLAEYRVQHLRPLTEDPRSPIAESDLPDIDFFPENKEWDIKCSCRLLENEKPFELPTYSGITRTYIRFARADCKNKVGKFSLTIYRNLSQPNNPIYKDHLFLPFKDHTNGEETYGGGRYIDLKQSSIKGNSIRIDFNKCYNPWCAYSDGYNCPVPPRDNHLELSVPAGEKNFRGDHKKGNPKQPK
;
A
#
# COMPACT_ATOMS: atom_id res chain seq x y z
N SER A 1 4.26 31.05 28.62
CA SER A 1 3.87 29.64 28.48
C SER A 1 4.04 29.24 27.02
N GLN A 2 5.23 28.75 26.66
CA GLN A 2 5.51 28.21 25.32
C GLN A 2 4.97 26.79 25.26
N ALA A 3 3.90 26.58 24.48
CA ALA A 3 3.42 25.27 24.15
C ALA A 3 4.50 24.54 23.32
N LYS A 4 5.07 23.49 23.89
CA LYS A 4 5.91 22.53 23.18
C LYS A 4 5.04 21.87 22.10
N LYS A 5 5.20 22.29 20.84
CA LYS A 5 4.82 21.47 19.69
C LYS A 5 5.67 20.20 19.77
N SER A 6 5.04 19.10 20.10
CA SER A 6 5.61 17.77 19.89
C SER A 6 5.77 17.58 18.38
N ALA A 7 6.96 17.78 17.87
CA ALA A 7 7.35 17.29 16.56
C ALA A 7 7.37 15.75 16.68
N GLU A 8 6.33 15.09 16.19
CA GLU A 8 6.46 13.67 15.80
C GLU A 8 7.61 13.64 14.79
N SER A 9 8.75 13.06 15.20
CA SER A 9 9.89 12.90 14.30
C SER A 9 9.42 12.04 13.13
N GLN A 10 9.34 12.64 11.96
CA GLN A 10 8.98 11.94 10.74
C GLN A 10 10.09 10.91 10.46
N VAL A 11 9.77 9.63 10.58
CA VAL A 11 10.68 8.53 10.25
C VAL A 11 11.14 8.72 8.79
N SER A 12 12.45 8.64 8.55
CA SER A 12 13.01 8.75 7.19
C SER A 12 12.48 7.64 6.29
N LEU A 13 12.48 7.85 4.96
CA LEU A 13 12.07 6.84 4.00
C LEU A 13 12.91 5.56 4.13
N ALA A 14 14.22 5.71 4.40
CA ALA A 14 15.10 4.56 4.62
C ALA A 14 14.71 3.75 5.85
N GLU A 15 14.43 4.41 6.97
CA GLU A 15 13.95 3.75 8.21
C GLU A 15 12.58 3.11 8.00
N TYR A 16 11.66 3.79 7.29
CA TYR A 16 10.37 3.21 6.94
C TYR A 16 10.54 1.92 6.14
N ARG A 17 11.41 1.90 5.13
CA ARG A 17 11.67 0.71 4.31
C ARG A 17 12.24 -0.45 5.13
N VAL A 18 13.18 -0.17 6.02
CA VAL A 18 13.71 -1.19 6.96
C VAL A 18 12.59 -1.78 7.81
N GLN A 19 11.74 -0.94 8.40
CA GLN A 19 10.61 -1.40 9.21
C GLN A 19 9.59 -2.19 8.39
N HIS A 20 9.33 -1.76 7.15
CA HIS A 20 8.40 -2.42 6.24
C HIS A 20 8.91 -3.81 5.81
N LEU A 21 10.21 -3.96 5.60
CA LEU A 21 10.83 -5.22 5.19
C LEU A 21 10.98 -6.23 6.35
N ARG A 22 10.91 -5.78 7.60
CA ARG A 22 11.05 -6.65 8.77
C ARG A 22 10.08 -7.84 8.78
N PRO A 23 8.77 -7.71 8.47
CA PRO A 23 7.86 -8.84 8.38
C PRO A 23 8.29 -9.89 7.35
N LEU A 24 9.00 -9.49 6.29
CA LEU A 24 9.53 -10.42 5.29
C LEU A 24 10.68 -11.30 5.83
N THR A 25 11.29 -10.92 6.93
CA THR A 25 12.32 -11.76 7.61
C THR A 25 11.77 -12.50 8.83
N GLU A 26 10.88 -11.87 9.58
CA GLU A 26 10.42 -12.33 10.89
C GLU A 26 9.10 -13.14 10.82
N ASP A 27 8.19 -12.84 9.89
CA ASP A 27 6.91 -13.54 9.78
C ASP A 27 7.14 -14.97 9.23
N PRO A 28 6.68 -16.01 9.94
CA PRO A 28 6.81 -17.40 9.47
C PRO A 28 6.01 -17.66 8.17
N ARG A 29 5.08 -16.78 7.82
CA ARG A 29 4.30 -16.87 6.57
C ARG A 29 4.93 -16.07 5.43
N SER A 30 6.09 -15.47 5.63
CA SER A 30 6.74 -14.63 4.62
C SER A 30 6.87 -15.35 3.27
N PRO A 31 6.66 -14.62 2.15
CA PRO A 31 6.77 -15.18 0.80
C PRO A 31 8.20 -15.44 0.35
N ILE A 32 9.20 -14.92 1.05
CA ILE A 32 10.62 -15.00 0.67
C ILE A 32 11.51 -15.39 1.86
N ALA A 33 12.71 -15.85 1.55
CA ALA A 33 13.78 -16.05 2.55
C ALA A 33 14.56 -14.74 2.77
N GLU A 34 15.31 -14.66 3.87
CA GLU A 34 16.17 -13.51 4.16
C GLU A 34 17.20 -13.24 3.05
N SER A 35 17.72 -14.31 2.42
CA SER A 35 18.64 -14.24 1.28
C SER A 35 18.07 -13.56 0.04
N ASP A 36 16.73 -13.45 -0.08
CA ASP A 36 16.06 -12.81 -1.21
C ASP A 36 15.88 -11.29 -1.02
N LEU A 37 16.11 -10.76 0.19
CA LEU A 37 15.94 -9.34 0.47
C LEU A 37 16.72 -8.38 -0.45
N PRO A 38 17.98 -8.69 -0.86
CA PRO A 38 18.73 -7.84 -1.80
C PRO A 38 18.08 -7.71 -3.19
N ASP A 39 17.15 -8.60 -3.53
CA ASP A 39 16.43 -8.58 -4.81
C ASP A 39 15.16 -7.71 -4.77
N ILE A 40 14.80 -7.18 -3.61
CA ILE A 40 13.75 -6.16 -3.49
C ILE A 40 14.33 -4.83 -3.93
N ASP A 41 13.66 -4.17 -4.89
CA ASP A 41 14.14 -2.95 -5.51
C ASP A 41 13.13 -1.81 -5.38
N PHE A 42 13.62 -0.58 -5.36
CA PHE A 42 12.82 0.63 -5.21
C PHE A 42 13.24 1.68 -6.22
N PHE A 43 12.29 2.50 -6.64
CA PHE A 43 12.63 3.76 -7.29
C PHE A 43 13.42 4.66 -6.32
N PRO A 44 14.29 5.53 -6.82
CA PRO A 44 14.84 6.62 -6.02
C PRO A 44 13.71 7.45 -5.39
N GLU A 45 13.97 8.01 -4.21
CA GLU A 45 13.02 8.93 -3.57
C GLU A 45 12.65 10.06 -4.52
N ASN A 46 11.34 10.25 -4.71
CA ASN A 46 10.81 11.30 -5.56
C ASN A 46 9.80 12.15 -4.79
N LYS A 47 10.19 13.38 -4.44
CA LYS A 47 9.37 14.31 -3.66
C LYS A 47 8.09 14.75 -4.37
N GLU A 48 8.04 14.67 -5.69
CA GLU A 48 6.81 14.95 -6.46
C GLU A 48 5.69 13.95 -6.16
N TRP A 49 6.03 12.78 -5.60
CA TRP A 49 5.12 11.71 -5.24
C TRP A 49 4.83 11.62 -3.73
N ASP A 50 5.22 12.61 -2.97
CA ASP A 50 4.79 12.82 -1.59
C ASP A 50 3.80 14.00 -1.56
N ILE A 51 2.51 13.69 -1.69
CA ILE A 51 1.49 14.63 -2.10
C ILE A 51 0.49 14.90 -0.98
N LYS A 52 0.23 16.17 -0.69
CA LYS A 52 -0.93 16.57 0.10
C LYS A 52 -2.15 16.62 -0.82
N CYS A 53 -3.07 15.68 -0.62
CA CYS A 53 -4.31 15.57 -1.38
C CYS A 53 -5.48 16.18 -0.60
N SER A 54 -6.47 16.71 -1.30
CA SER A 54 -7.77 16.96 -0.66
C SER A 54 -8.45 15.62 -0.37
N CYS A 55 -9.17 15.54 0.73
CA CYS A 55 -9.76 14.30 1.18
C CYS A 55 -11.16 14.55 1.74
N ARG A 56 -12.13 13.79 1.29
CA ARG A 56 -13.49 13.80 1.82
C ARG A 56 -13.89 12.40 2.26
N LEU A 57 -14.51 12.29 3.42
CA LEU A 57 -15.12 11.05 3.87
C LEU A 57 -16.33 10.71 3.00
N LEU A 58 -16.53 9.43 2.75
CA LEU A 58 -17.68 8.92 2.00
C LEU A 58 -18.73 8.45 3.00
N GLU A 59 -19.94 8.99 2.86
CA GLU A 59 -21.08 8.65 3.71
C GLU A 59 -22.02 7.70 2.98
N ASN A 60 -22.74 6.88 3.74
CA ASN A 60 -23.75 5.95 3.22
C ASN A 60 -23.23 4.88 2.24
N GLU A 61 -21.93 4.62 2.27
CA GLU A 61 -21.32 3.54 1.49
C GLU A 61 -21.73 2.18 2.07
N LYS A 62 -21.90 1.20 1.19
CA LYS A 62 -22.20 -0.17 1.59
C LYS A 62 -20.95 -1.04 1.57
N PRO A 63 -20.79 -1.97 2.51
CA PRO A 63 -19.78 -3.00 2.41
C PRO A 63 -19.89 -3.76 1.09
N PHE A 64 -18.75 -4.17 0.55
CA PHE A 64 -18.68 -4.96 -0.67
C PHE A 64 -17.56 -6.00 -0.56
N GLU A 65 -17.68 -7.05 -1.38
CA GLU A 65 -16.68 -8.10 -1.46
C GLU A 65 -15.61 -7.73 -2.48
N LEU A 66 -14.39 -7.50 -1.99
CA LEU A 66 -13.22 -7.21 -2.83
C LEU A 66 -12.55 -8.55 -3.20
N PRO A 67 -12.41 -8.86 -4.50
CA PRO A 67 -11.74 -10.08 -4.91
C PRO A 67 -10.24 -10.03 -4.59
N THR A 68 -9.67 -11.21 -4.37
CA THR A 68 -8.22 -11.42 -4.25
C THR A 68 -7.70 -12.25 -5.43
N TYR A 69 -6.39 -12.23 -5.65
CA TYR A 69 -5.77 -13.01 -6.73
C TYR A 69 -5.89 -14.54 -6.55
N SER A 70 -6.21 -15.02 -5.35
CA SER A 70 -6.47 -16.43 -5.06
C SER A 70 -7.93 -16.86 -5.34
N GLY A 71 -8.82 -15.92 -5.63
CA GLY A 71 -10.25 -16.14 -5.85
C GLY A 71 -11.13 -16.05 -4.61
N ILE A 72 -10.57 -15.99 -3.40
CA ILE A 72 -11.36 -15.64 -2.20
C ILE A 72 -11.65 -14.15 -2.17
N THR A 73 -12.68 -13.75 -1.42
CA THR A 73 -13.02 -12.33 -1.24
C THR A 73 -12.74 -11.84 0.17
N ARG A 74 -12.67 -10.54 0.32
CA ARG A 74 -12.54 -9.83 1.59
C ARG A 74 -13.55 -8.70 1.64
N THR A 75 -14.18 -8.49 2.80
CA THR A 75 -15.16 -7.43 2.95
C THR A 75 -14.47 -6.10 3.20
N TYR A 76 -14.76 -5.13 2.35
CA TYR A 76 -14.26 -3.75 2.44
C TYR A 76 -15.41 -2.74 2.36
N ILE A 77 -15.11 -1.50 2.74
CA ILE A 77 -15.97 -0.34 2.51
C ILE A 77 -15.15 0.80 1.93
N ARG A 78 -15.75 1.58 1.02
CA ARG A 78 -15.17 2.85 0.57
C ARG A 78 -15.24 3.84 1.71
N PHE A 79 -14.09 4.32 2.18
CA PHE A 79 -14.00 5.15 3.36
C PHE A 79 -13.86 6.63 3.06
N ALA A 80 -13.00 6.95 2.10
CA ALA A 80 -12.73 8.33 1.71
C ALA A 80 -12.34 8.42 0.23
N ARG A 81 -12.46 9.60 -0.33
CA ARG A 81 -11.95 9.96 -1.66
C ARG A 81 -10.85 10.99 -1.52
N ALA A 82 -9.70 10.73 -2.09
CA ALA A 82 -8.58 11.66 -2.17
C ALA A 82 -8.41 12.18 -3.59
N ASP A 83 -8.32 13.50 -3.74
CA ASP A 83 -8.03 14.17 -5.00
C ASP A 83 -6.64 14.78 -4.91
N CYS A 84 -5.74 14.28 -5.74
CA CYS A 84 -4.32 14.58 -5.74
C CYS A 84 -3.92 15.37 -6.99
N LYS A 85 -2.89 16.20 -6.82
CA LYS A 85 -2.30 16.98 -7.93
C LYS A 85 -0.80 17.10 -7.72
N ASN A 86 -0.03 16.82 -8.76
CA ASN A 86 1.39 17.11 -8.86
C ASN A 86 1.74 17.67 -10.26
N LYS A 87 3.02 17.73 -10.61
CA LYS A 87 3.46 18.22 -11.92
C LYS A 87 3.04 17.31 -13.07
N VAL A 88 2.83 16.03 -12.82
CA VAL A 88 2.41 15.05 -13.83
C VAL A 88 0.92 15.23 -14.19
N GLY A 89 0.09 15.59 -13.22
CA GLY A 89 -1.33 15.79 -13.47
C GLY A 89 -2.19 15.75 -12.22
N LYS A 90 -3.49 15.60 -12.45
CA LYS A 90 -4.51 15.43 -11.43
C LYS A 90 -5.04 14.00 -11.49
N PHE A 91 -5.28 13.40 -10.35
CA PHE A 91 -5.88 12.08 -10.25
C PHE A 91 -6.60 11.90 -8.92
N SER A 92 -7.49 10.94 -8.87
CA SER A 92 -8.28 10.66 -7.68
C SER A 92 -8.17 9.20 -7.28
N LEU A 93 -8.22 8.93 -5.99
CA LEU A 93 -8.13 7.60 -5.41
C LEU A 93 -9.21 7.40 -4.34
N THR A 94 -9.76 6.21 -4.28
CA THR A 94 -10.62 5.78 -3.17
C THR A 94 -9.79 5.08 -2.12
N ILE A 95 -9.96 5.49 -0.87
CA ILE A 95 -9.32 4.89 0.30
C ILE A 95 -10.33 3.94 0.94
N TYR A 96 -9.89 2.73 1.25
CA TYR A 96 -10.75 1.65 1.74
C TYR A 96 -10.47 1.32 3.21
N ARG A 97 -11.47 0.75 3.86
CA ARG A 97 -11.34 0.11 5.17
C ARG A 97 -11.67 -1.38 5.05
N ASN A 98 -10.82 -2.22 5.61
CA ASN A 98 -11.07 -3.65 5.73
C ASN A 98 -12.06 -3.91 6.86
N LEU A 99 -13.13 -4.62 6.57
CA LEU A 99 -14.16 -5.03 7.54
C LEU A 99 -14.09 -6.53 7.87
N SER A 100 -13.18 -7.28 7.27
CA SER A 100 -13.06 -8.74 7.50
C SER A 100 -12.60 -9.10 8.92
N GLN A 101 -11.97 -8.16 9.62
CA GLN A 101 -11.47 -8.36 11.00
C GLN A 101 -11.81 -7.14 11.88
N PRO A 102 -13.10 -6.88 12.13
CA PRO A 102 -13.53 -5.64 12.79
C PRO A 102 -13.06 -5.51 14.24
N ASN A 103 -12.79 -6.63 14.92
CA ASN A 103 -12.37 -6.67 16.32
C ASN A 103 -10.84 -6.66 16.51
N ASN A 104 -10.06 -6.67 15.41
CA ASN A 104 -8.61 -6.64 15.52
C ASN A 104 -8.15 -5.18 15.74
N PRO A 105 -7.53 -4.87 16.91
CA PRO A 105 -7.13 -3.50 17.25
C PRO A 105 -6.10 -2.91 16.26
N ILE A 106 -5.32 -3.73 15.57
CA ILE A 106 -4.35 -3.31 14.55
C ILE A 106 -5.05 -2.58 13.39
N TYR A 107 -6.27 -3.00 13.04
CA TYR A 107 -7.03 -2.42 11.92
C TYR A 107 -7.94 -1.24 12.32
N LYS A 108 -7.99 -0.87 13.60
CA LYS A 108 -8.89 0.19 14.07
C LYS A 108 -8.62 1.55 13.42
N ASP A 109 -7.35 1.90 13.23
CA ASP A 109 -6.91 3.16 12.59
C ASP A 109 -6.39 2.94 11.16
N HIS A 110 -6.31 1.68 10.71
CA HIS A 110 -5.75 1.32 9.41
C HIS A 110 -6.71 1.60 8.27
N LEU A 111 -6.19 2.25 7.23
CA LEU A 111 -6.83 2.42 5.94
C LEU A 111 -5.94 1.85 4.84
N PHE A 112 -6.56 1.38 3.78
CA PHE A 112 -5.93 0.65 2.69
C PHE A 112 -6.11 1.38 1.37
N LEU A 113 -4.99 1.61 0.67
CA LEU A 113 -4.97 2.27 -0.62
C LEU A 113 -4.27 1.38 -1.67
N PRO A 114 -5.00 0.43 -2.26
CA PRO A 114 -4.51 -0.34 -3.39
C PRO A 114 -4.68 0.47 -4.68
N PHE A 115 -3.71 0.41 -5.59
CA PHE A 115 -3.82 1.09 -6.88
C PHE A 115 -3.06 0.36 -7.99
N LYS A 116 -3.45 0.66 -9.21
CA LYS A 116 -2.71 0.34 -10.44
C LYS A 116 -2.33 1.62 -11.16
N ASP A 117 -1.25 1.54 -11.92
CA ASP A 117 -0.75 2.63 -12.74
C ASP A 117 -0.06 2.08 -14.00
N HIS A 118 0.39 2.95 -14.90
CA HIS A 118 0.98 2.52 -16.17
C HIS A 118 2.35 1.83 -16.04
N THR A 119 2.99 1.85 -14.86
CA THR A 119 4.25 1.10 -14.65
C THR A 119 4.02 -0.39 -14.42
N ASN A 120 2.79 -0.82 -14.12
CA ASN A 120 2.49 -2.21 -13.81
C ASN A 120 2.70 -3.14 -15.01
N GLY A 121 3.42 -4.22 -14.78
CA GLY A 121 3.80 -5.18 -15.83
C GLY A 121 5.05 -4.80 -16.61
N GLU A 122 5.58 -3.59 -16.39
CA GLU A 122 6.82 -3.06 -16.94
C GLU A 122 7.88 -2.95 -15.83
N GLU A 123 7.91 -1.81 -15.14
CA GLU A 123 8.85 -1.54 -14.05
C GLU A 123 8.37 -2.03 -12.69
N THR A 124 7.08 -2.24 -12.51
CA THR A 124 6.46 -2.66 -11.25
C THR A 124 5.55 -3.85 -11.43
N TYR A 125 5.21 -4.50 -10.32
CA TYR A 125 4.35 -5.68 -10.29
C TYR A 125 3.03 -5.46 -11.02
N GLY A 126 2.68 -6.37 -11.93
CA GLY A 126 1.47 -6.27 -12.77
C GLY A 126 0.16 -6.29 -12.01
N GLY A 127 0.15 -6.83 -10.78
CA GLY A 127 -1.02 -6.86 -9.88
C GLY A 127 -1.29 -5.54 -9.14
N GLY A 128 -0.45 -4.53 -9.31
CA GLY A 128 -0.57 -3.25 -8.59
C GLY A 128 0.23 -3.21 -7.30
N ARG A 129 0.11 -2.10 -6.59
CA ARG A 129 0.82 -1.82 -5.35
C ARG A 129 -0.12 -1.27 -4.28
N TYR A 130 0.33 -1.27 -3.03
CA TYR A 130 -0.44 -0.87 -1.88
C TYR A 130 0.24 0.27 -1.12
N ILE A 131 -0.57 1.11 -0.49
CA ILE A 131 -0.13 2.06 0.54
C ILE A 131 -1.00 1.84 1.77
N ASP A 132 -0.37 1.75 2.95
CA ASP A 132 -1.07 1.77 4.23
C ASP A 132 -1.18 3.20 4.72
N LEU A 133 -2.38 3.59 5.10
CA LEU A 133 -2.71 4.90 5.65
C LEU A 133 -3.34 4.74 7.02
N LYS A 134 -3.45 5.84 7.75
CA LYS A 134 -4.16 5.90 9.03
C LYS A 134 -5.34 6.86 8.93
N GLN A 135 -6.47 6.49 9.52
CA GLN A 135 -7.59 7.40 9.66
C GLN A 135 -7.19 8.68 10.40
N SER A 136 -6.36 8.53 11.45
CA SER A 136 -5.81 9.64 12.23
C SER A 136 -4.92 10.60 11.42
N SER A 137 -4.47 10.18 10.23
CA SER A 137 -3.69 11.03 9.30
C SER A 137 -4.57 11.96 8.46
N ILE A 138 -5.89 11.77 8.44
CA ILE A 138 -6.82 12.69 7.80
C ILE A 138 -6.96 13.92 8.71
N LYS A 139 -6.57 15.09 8.22
CA LYS A 139 -6.61 16.36 8.94
C LYS A 139 -7.59 17.31 8.25
N GLY A 140 -8.77 17.50 8.85
CA GLY A 140 -9.85 18.24 8.23
C GLY A 140 -10.25 17.59 6.88
N ASN A 141 -10.05 18.32 5.79
CA ASN A 141 -10.34 17.87 4.43
C ASN A 141 -9.06 17.53 3.63
N SER A 142 -8.01 17.08 4.28
CA SER A 142 -6.75 16.72 3.60
C SER A 142 -6.09 15.47 4.19
N ILE A 143 -5.34 14.79 3.34
CA ILE A 143 -4.46 13.67 3.71
C ILE A 143 -3.15 13.78 2.92
N ARG A 144 -2.03 13.42 3.55
CA ARG A 144 -0.76 13.27 2.86
C ARG A 144 -0.59 11.83 2.41
N ILE A 145 -0.34 11.63 1.12
CA ILE A 145 -0.09 10.33 0.52
C ILE A 145 1.32 10.34 -0.06
N ASP A 146 2.19 9.55 0.56
CA ASP A 146 3.57 9.37 0.11
C ASP A 146 3.70 8.08 -0.70
N PHE A 147 3.69 8.21 -2.03
CA PHE A 147 3.82 7.08 -2.95
C PHE A 147 5.21 6.44 -2.91
N ASN A 148 6.23 7.11 -2.37
CA ASN A 148 7.54 6.49 -2.12
C ASN A 148 7.45 5.33 -1.14
N LYS A 149 6.38 5.25 -0.37
CA LYS A 149 6.06 4.18 0.59
C LYS A 149 5.22 3.05 0.02
N CYS A 150 4.83 3.12 -1.26
CA CYS A 150 4.04 2.03 -1.84
C CYS A 150 4.89 0.76 -2.00
N TYR A 151 4.23 -0.38 -1.84
CA TYR A 151 4.88 -1.69 -1.77
C TYR A 151 4.10 -2.75 -2.54
N ASN A 152 4.79 -3.83 -2.88
CA ASN A 152 4.21 -4.98 -3.54
C ASN A 152 3.39 -5.84 -2.57
N PRO A 153 2.23 -6.36 -3.00
CA PRO A 153 1.60 -7.46 -2.29
C PRO A 153 2.51 -8.70 -2.27
N TRP A 154 2.34 -9.56 -1.31
CA TRP A 154 3.14 -10.79 -1.20
C TRP A 154 3.01 -11.71 -2.43
N CYS A 155 1.89 -11.62 -3.15
CA CYS A 155 1.69 -12.32 -4.42
C CYS A 155 2.71 -11.93 -5.50
N ALA A 156 3.37 -10.79 -5.37
CA ALA A 156 4.46 -10.40 -6.26
C ALA A 156 5.71 -11.29 -6.10
N TYR A 157 5.89 -11.88 -4.93
CA TYR A 157 7.05 -12.71 -4.60
C TYR A 157 6.76 -14.21 -4.69
N SER A 158 5.52 -14.63 -4.38
CA SER A 158 5.18 -16.04 -4.25
C SER A 158 3.69 -16.30 -4.47
N ASP A 159 3.37 -17.51 -4.92
CA ASP A 159 2.01 -18.03 -4.91
C ASP A 159 1.52 -18.29 -3.46
N GLY A 160 0.22 -18.51 -3.30
CA GLY A 160 -0.38 -18.98 -2.06
C GLY A 160 -0.86 -17.88 -1.11
N TYR A 161 -0.95 -16.64 -1.57
CA TYR A 161 -1.45 -15.50 -0.78
C TYR A 161 -2.74 -14.93 -1.35
N ASN A 162 -3.55 -14.35 -0.45
CA ASN A 162 -4.85 -13.78 -0.75
C ASN A 162 -4.76 -12.26 -0.86
N CYS A 163 -4.09 -11.77 -1.90
CA CYS A 163 -3.81 -10.36 -2.08
C CYS A 163 -4.98 -9.66 -2.77
N PRO A 164 -5.55 -8.59 -2.17
CA PRO A 164 -6.64 -7.83 -2.77
C PRO A 164 -6.28 -7.25 -4.14
N VAL A 165 -7.18 -7.43 -5.10
CA VAL A 165 -7.07 -6.84 -6.44
C VAL A 165 -7.46 -5.37 -6.36
N PRO A 166 -6.61 -4.41 -6.79
CA PRO A 166 -6.97 -3.02 -6.78
C PRO A 166 -8.24 -2.75 -7.59
N PRO A 167 -9.28 -2.13 -6.98
CA PRO A 167 -10.52 -1.81 -7.68
C PRO A 167 -10.29 -0.84 -8.85
N ARG A 168 -11.18 -0.86 -9.84
CA ARG A 168 -11.12 0.02 -10.99
C ARG A 168 -11.10 1.50 -10.64
N ASP A 169 -11.74 1.89 -9.53
CA ASP A 169 -11.69 3.26 -8.98
C ASP A 169 -10.26 3.78 -8.78
N ASN A 170 -9.29 2.86 -8.62
CA ASN A 170 -7.88 3.16 -8.34
C ASN A 170 -6.94 2.69 -9.46
N HIS A 171 -7.45 2.52 -10.68
CA HIS A 171 -6.60 2.36 -11.85
C HIS A 171 -6.25 3.74 -12.40
N LEU A 172 -5.02 4.18 -12.18
CA LEU A 172 -4.54 5.49 -12.60
C LEU A 172 -4.10 5.47 -14.07
N GLU A 173 -4.52 6.49 -14.83
CA GLU A 173 -4.15 6.69 -16.23
C GLU A 173 -2.82 7.49 -16.36
N LEU A 174 -1.86 7.17 -15.50
CA LEU A 174 -0.53 7.77 -15.48
C LEU A 174 0.47 6.81 -14.83
N SER A 175 1.76 7.11 -14.96
CA SER A 175 2.84 6.36 -14.31
C SER A 175 3.18 6.96 -12.95
N VAL A 176 3.39 6.09 -11.97
CA VAL A 176 3.85 6.44 -10.61
C VAL A 176 5.25 5.87 -10.40
N PRO A 177 6.33 6.56 -10.83
CA PRO A 177 7.71 6.10 -10.67
C PRO A 177 8.23 6.39 -9.26
N ALA A 178 7.62 5.77 -8.28
CA ALA A 178 7.94 5.87 -6.86
C ALA A 178 7.63 4.54 -6.16
N GLY A 179 8.27 4.29 -5.02
CA GLY A 179 8.05 3.10 -4.21
C GLY A 179 8.71 1.84 -4.76
N GLU A 180 8.14 0.70 -4.45
CA GLU A 180 8.70 -0.61 -4.78
C GLU A 180 8.53 -0.96 -6.26
N LYS A 181 9.59 -1.48 -6.85
CA LYS A 181 9.67 -1.98 -8.23
C LYS A 181 9.40 -3.48 -8.30
N ASN A 182 9.52 -4.05 -9.49
CA ASN A 182 9.51 -5.50 -9.66
C ASN A 182 10.55 -6.17 -8.76
N PHE A 183 10.14 -7.25 -8.12
CA PHE A 183 11.08 -8.15 -7.45
C PHE A 183 12.05 -8.75 -8.48
N ARG A 184 13.35 -8.69 -8.22
CA ARG A 184 14.39 -9.18 -9.13
C ARG A 184 14.72 -10.65 -8.94
N GLY A 185 14.30 -11.22 -7.80
CA GLY A 185 14.48 -12.64 -7.51
C GLY A 185 13.43 -13.52 -8.23
N ASP A 186 13.61 -14.81 -8.10
CA ASP A 186 12.68 -15.79 -8.66
C ASP A 186 11.35 -15.81 -7.90
N HIS A 187 10.25 -15.83 -8.64
CA HIS A 187 8.92 -16.01 -8.06
C HIS A 187 8.79 -17.40 -7.45
N LYS A 188 8.35 -17.48 -6.19
CA LYS A 188 8.28 -18.73 -5.42
C LYS A 188 6.93 -19.44 -5.64
N LYS A 189 6.94 -20.77 -5.48
CA LYS A 189 5.73 -21.61 -5.52
C LYS A 189 5.30 -22.00 -4.09
N GLY A 190 4.80 -21.01 -3.33
CA GLY A 190 4.39 -21.18 -1.95
C GLY A 190 5.44 -20.68 -0.95
N ASN A 191 5.11 -20.79 0.35
CA ASN A 191 5.93 -20.24 1.42
C ASN A 191 7.28 -21.00 1.53
N PRO A 192 8.44 -20.34 1.33
CA PRO A 192 9.75 -20.99 1.42
C PRO A 192 10.12 -21.44 2.83
N LYS A 193 9.43 -20.97 3.88
CA LYS A 193 9.66 -21.30 5.28
C LYS A 193 8.81 -22.48 5.77
N GLN A 194 7.85 -22.95 4.96
CA GLN A 194 7.04 -24.13 5.26
C GLN A 194 7.53 -25.30 4.39
N PRO A 195 8.09 -26.37 4.97
CA PRO A 195 8.37 -27.58 4.20
C PRO A 195 7.06 -28.14 3.63
N LYS A 196 7.13 -28.63 2.40
CA LYS A 196 6.01 -29.32 1.72
C LYS A 196 5.65 -30.61 2.46
#